data_146e9e26c40a39d77b625f8303933be9
#
_entry.id   146e9e26c40a39d77b625f8303933be9
#
_cell.length_a   1.000
_cell.length_b   1.000
_cell.length_c   1.000
_cell.angle_alpha   90.00
_cell.angle_beta   90.00
_cell.angle_gamma   90.00
#
_symmetry.space_group_name_H-M   'P 1'
#
loop_
_entity.id
_entity.type
_entity.pdbx_description
1 polymer ?
#
loop_
_entity_poly.entity_id
_entity_poly.type
_entity_poly.pdbx_seq_one_letter_code
_entity_poly.pdbx_strand_id
1 'polypeptide(L)'
;MVLAALVIGIVLIVVGGIVNMIKYEGGYVYQVVGGFLLGSAVIGLIVCGGIIGAVPEYNKQIEVYETEMTTIQETINDVVVNYLDHEKSTYAELTPENAVIFASIYPELSSSELVKRQVEIYNEYLVSIKNCKLKLASISTAKWWLYFGH
;
A
#
# COMPACT_ATOMS: atom_id res chain seq x y z
N MET A 1 -16.74 8.24 9.98
CA MET A 1 -17.22 9.62 9.76
C MET A 1 -18.12 9.74 8.54
N VAL A 2 -17.71 9.32 7.36
CA VAL A 2 -18.51 9.44 6.13
C VAL A 2 -19.87 8.71 6.24
N LEU A 3 -19.90 7.49 6.76
CA LEU A 3 -21.17 6.76 6.98
C LEU A 3 -22.10 7.47 7.99
N ALA A 4 -21.55 8.05 9.04
CA ALA A 4 -22.34 8.82 9.99
C ALA A 4 -22.95 10.08 9.35
N ALA A 5 -22.16 10.81 8.54
CA ALA A 5 -22.65 11.98 7.81
C ALA A 5 -23.76 11.60 6.80
N LEU A 6 -23.66 10.43 6.16
CA LEU A 6 -24.71 9.92 5.26
C LEU A 6 -26.01 9.65 6.02
N VAL A 7 -25.95 8.96 7.15
CA VAL A 7 -27.14 8.66 7.97
C VAL A 7 -27.77 9.96 8.49
N ILE A 8 -26.98 10.89 9.01
CA ILE A 8 -27.46 12.19 9.50
C ILE A 8 -28.10 12.97 8.35
N GLY A 9 -27.49 13.00 7.18
CA GLY A 9 -28.02 13.68 5.99
C GLY A 9 -29.41 13.14 5.59
N ILE A 10 -29.57 11.81 5.57
CA ILE A 10 -30.86 11.17 5.26
C ILE A 10 -31.92 11.57 6.31
N VAL A 11 -31.56 11.50 7.59
CA VAL A 11 -32.49 11.84 8.68
C VAL A 11 -32.94 13.30 8.56
N LEU A 12 -32.03 14.23 8.30
CA LEU A 12 -32.35 15.64 8.13
C LEU A 12 -33.31 15.90 6.94
N ILE A 13 -33.11 15.21 5.81
CA ILE A 13 -34.01 15.34 4.66
C ILE A 13 -35.41 14.84 5.00
N VAL A 14 -35.50 13.68 5.66
CA VAL A 14 -36.80 13.12 6.06
C VAL A 14 -37.52 14.03 7.05
N VAL A 15 -36.82 14.51 8.08
CA VAL A 15 -37.36 15.46 9.07
C VAL A 15 -37.81 16.76 8.39
N GLY A 16 -36.98 17.31 7.49
CA GLY A 16 -37.32 18.51 6.73
C GLY A 16 -38.56 18.32 5.85
N GLY A 17 -38.75 17.13 5.26
CA GLY A 17 -39.94 16.77 4.51
C GLY A 17 -41.20 16.73 5.37
N ILE A 18 -41.13 16.13 6.57
CA ILE A 18 -42.22 16.07 7.54
C ILE A 18 -42.60 17.48 8.02
N VAL A 19 -41.59 18.32 8.36
CA VAL A 19 -41.81 19.69 8.82
C VAL A 19 -42.48 20.53 7.73
N ASN A 20 -42.09 20.39 6.48
CA ASN A 20 -42.75 21.05 5.35
C ASN A 20 -44.20 20.63 5.15
N MET A 21 -44.53 19.32 5.38
CA MET A 21 -45.92 18.82 5.33
C MET A 21 -46.80 19.45 6.40
N ILE A 22 -46.23 19.82 7.56
CA ILE A 22 -46.98 20.46 8.68
C ILE A 22 -47.10 22.00 8.48
N LYS A 23 -46.73 22.53 7.29
CA LYS A 23 -46.73 23.98 6.96
C LYS A 23 -45.86 24.87 7.86
N TYR A 24 -44.75 24.37 8.33
CA TYR A 24 -43.74 25.13 9.04
C TYR A 24 -42.66 25.65 8.09
N GLU A 25 -42.45 26.95 7.98
CA GLU A 25 -41.53 27.60 7.04
C GLU A 25 -40.04 27.20 7.21
N GLY A 26 -39.68 26.44 8.27
CA GLY A 26 -38.30 26.01 8.55
C GLY A 26 -37.84 24.72 7.90
N GLY A 27 -38.73 23.92 7.26
CA GLY A 27 -38.39 22.60 6.71
C GLY A 27 -37.37 22.63 5.58
N TYR A 28 -37.34 23.72 4.80
CA TYR A 28 -36.40 23.93 3.72
C TYR A 28 -34.94 23.92 4.16
N VAL A 29 -34.65 24.53 5.32
CA VAL A 29 -33.26 24.59 5.86
C VAL A 29 -32.71 23.19 6.13
N TYR A 30 -33.51 22.31 6.75
CA TYR A 30 -33.12 20.92 7.01
C TYR A 30 -32.87 20.14 5.74
N GLN A 31 -33.67 20.37 4.69
CA GLN A 31 -33.47 19.73 3.39
C GLN A 31 -32.19 20.18 2.69
N VAL A 32 -31.87 21.47 2.71
CA VAL A 32 -30.64 22.00 2.12
C VAL A 32 -29.41 21.48 2.86
N VAL A 33 -29.39 21.55 4.19
CA VAL A 33 -28.28 21.03 5.00
C VAL A 33 -28.12 19.51 4.81
N GLY A 34 -29.23 18.78 4.86
CA GLY A 34 -29.22 17.32 4.63
C GLY A 34 -28.71 16.97 3.23
N GLY A 35 -29.11 17.69 2.20
CA GLY A 35 -28.64 17.50 0.83
C GLY A 35 -27.15 17.76 0.67
N PHE A 36 -26.62 18.78 1.33
CA PHE A 36 -25.18 19.08 1.33
C PHE A 36 -24.36 17.99 2.03
N LEU A 37 -24.84 17.49 3.17
CA LEU A 37 -24.22 16.39 3.89
C LEU A 37 -24.23 15.09 3.08
N LEU A 38 -25.32 14.78 2.40
CA LEU A 38 -25.38 13.60 1.51
C LEU A 38 -24.41 13.72 0.34
N GLY A 39 -24.35 14.88 -0.31
CA GLY A 39 -23.43 15.09 -1.43
C GLY A 39 -21.97 14.91 -1.03
N SER A 40 -21.57 15.49 0.11
CA SER A 40 -20.22 15.34 0.65
C SER A 40 -19.92 13.89 1.09
N ALA A 41 -20.88 13.18 1.66
CA ALA A 41 -20.74 11.79 2.06
C ALA A 41 -20.56 10.87 0.85
N VAL A 42 -21.30 11.08 -0.24
CA VAL A 42 -21.15 10.29 -1.48
C VAL A 42 -19.74 10.48 -2.07
N ILE A 43 -19.25 11.72 -2.15
CA ILE A 43 -17.88 11.99 -2.61
C ILE A 43 -16.86 11.28 -1.71
N GLY A 44 -17.03 11.36 -0.39
CA GLY A 44 -16.18 10.66 0.57
C GLY A 44 -16.19 9.15 0.40
N LEU A 45 -17.34 8.54 0.11
CA LEU A 45 -17.46 7.11 -0.16
C LEU A 45 -16.70 6.69 -1.43
N ILE A 46 -16.80 7.47 -2.50
CA ILE A 46 -16.09 7.18 -3.77
C ILE A 46 -14.58 7.24 -3.55
N VAL A 47 -14.08 8.29 -2.89
CA VAL A 47 -12.65 8.47 -2.64
C VAL A 47 -12.11 7.38 -1.71
N CYS A 48 -12.75 7.16 -0.56
CA CYS A 48 -12.30 6.14 0.40
C CYS A 48 -12.43 4.73 -0.17
N GLY A 49 -13.51 4.43 -0.91
CA GLY A 49 -13.73 3.15 -1.56
C GLY A 49 -12.68 2.85 -2.62
N GLY A 50 -12.29 3.83 -3.42
CA GLY A 50 -11.21 3.71 -4.40
C GLY A 50 -9.86 3.39 -3.74
N ILE A 51 -9.52 4.09 -2.64
CA ILE A 51 -8.27 3.86 -1.89
C ILE A 51 -8.25 2.46 -1.27
N ILE A 52 -9.35 2.03 -0.63
CA ILE A 52 -9.45 0.72 0.01
C ILE A 52 -9.47 -0.40 -1.03
N GLY A 53 -10.11 -0.18 -2.18
CA GLY A 53 -10.17 -1.15 -3.28
C GLY A 53 -8.82 -1.49 -3.91
N ALA A 54 -7.80 -0.65 -3.74
CA ALA A 54 -6.46 -0.90 -4.23
C ALA A 54 -5.62 -1.85 -3.34
N VAL A 55 -6.10 -2.22 -2.14
CA VAL A 55 -5.38 -3.11 -1.19
C VAL A 55 -4.95 -4.44 -1.83
N PRO A 56 -5.83 -5.20 -2.51
CA PRO A 56 -5.45 -6.49 -3.08
C PRO A 56 -4.34 -6.35 -4.12
N GLU A 57 -4.35 -5.27 -4.89
CA GLU A 57 -3.34 -5.01 -5.91
C GLU A 57 -1.97 -4.74 -5.28
N TYR A 58 -1.90 -3.90 -4.24
CA TYR A 58 -0.63 -3.63 -3.55
C TYR A 58 -0.08 -4.88 -2.88
N ASN A 59 -0.92 -5.73 -2.27
CA ASN A 59 -0.48 -6.99 -1.68
C ASN A 59 0.08 -7.94 -2.74
N LYS A 60 -0.58 -8.04 -3.90
CA LYS A 60 -0.10 -8.85 -5.03
C LYS A 60 1.23 -8.32 -5.58
N GLN A 61 1.38 -7.00 -5.70
CA GLN A 61 2.65 -6.41 -6.14
C GLN A 61 3.78 -6.71 -5.16
N ILE A 62 3.54 -6.64 -3.86
CA ILE A 62 4.53 -7.00 -2.83
C ILE A 62 4.94 -8.47 -2.97
N GLU A 63 3.98 -9.39 -3.10
CA GLU A 63 4.25 -10.82 -3.26
C GLU A 63 5.11 -11.11 -4.51
N VAL A 64 4.82 -10.45 -5.63
CA VAL A 64 5.62 -10.58 -6.86
C VAL A 64 7.04 -10.08 -6.63
N TYR A 65 7.22 -8.90 -6.05
CA TYR A 65 8.56 -8.36 -5.78
C TYR A 65 9.34 -9.21 -4.79
N GLU A 66 8.71 -9.73 -3.73
CA GLU A 66 9.35 -10.62 -2.77
C GLU A 66 9.79 -11.94 -3.41
N THR A 67 9.00 -12.49 -4.34
CA THR A 67 9.35 -13.69 -5.10
C THR A 67 10.54 -13.44 -6.03
N GLU A 68 10.52 -12.35 -6.79
CA GLU A 68 11.61 -11.97 -7.68
C GLU A 68 12.90 -11.69 -6.90
N MET A 69 12.81 -11.04 -5.74
CA MET A 69 13.97 -10.82 -4.86
C MET A 69 14.59 -12.13 -4.39
N THR A 70 13.78 -13.14 -4.05
CA THR A 70 14.28 -14.46 -3.67
C THR A 70 15.04 -15.11 -4.83
N THR A 71 14.52 -15.03 -6.04
CA THR A 71 15.20 -15.54 -7.26
C THR A 71 16.55 -14.84 -7.51
N ILE A 72 16.59 -13.52 -7.30
CA ILE A 72 17.83 -12.74 -7.41
C ILE A 72 18.84 -13.17 -6.35
N GLN A 73 18.39 -13.34 -5.09
CA GLN A 73 19.25 -13.82 -4.00
C GLN A 73 19.85 -15.18 -4.29
N GLU A 74 19.07 -16.14 -4.80
CA GLU A 74 19.54 -17.45 -5.21
C GLU A 74 20.57 -17.36 -6.33
N THR A 75 20.29 -16.55 -7.35
CA THR A 75 21.22 -16.34 -8.50
C THR A 75 22.54 -15.74 -8.04
N ILE A 76 22.52 -14.72 -7.17
CA ILE A 76 23.74 -14.12 -6.62
C ILE A 76 24.46 -15.11 -5.72
N ASN A 77 23.74 -15.88 -4.89
CA ASN A 77 24.32 -16.91 -4.04
C ASN A 77 25.10 -17.94 -4.83
N ASP A 78 24.56 -18.42 -5.95
CA ASP A 78 25.25 -19.38 -6.83
C ASP A 78 26.54 -18.79 -7.40
N VAL A 79 26.55 -17.52 -7.78
CA VAL A 79 27.76 -16.82 -8.27
C VAL A 79 28.79 -16.69 -7.15
N VAL A 80 28.36 -16.31 -5.94
CA VAL A 80 29.24 -16.14 -4.78
C VAL A 80 29.83 -17.46 -4.32
N VAL A 81 29.03 -18.54 -4.26
CA VAL A 81 29.50 -19.88 -3.89
C VAL A 81 30.54 -20.36 -4.89
N ASN A 82 30.30 -20.23 -6.18
CA ASN A 82 31.27 -20.60 -7.23
C ASN A 82 32.58 -19.79 -7.14
N TYR A 83 32.50 -18.51 -6.78
CA TYR A 83 33.67 -17.67 -6.58
C TYR A 83 34.49 -18.14 -5.36
N LEU A 84 33.82 -18.41 -4.21
CA LEU A 84 34.47 -18.85 -2.99
C LEU A 84 35.10 -20.23 -3.11
N ASP A 85 34.48 -21.12 -3.87
CA ASP A 85 35.01 -22.49 -4.12
C ASP A 85 36.34 -22.42 -4.93
N HIS A 86 36.45 -21.43 -5.82
CA HIS A 86 37.67 -21.17 -6.59
C HIS A 86 38.80 -20.59 -5.72
N GLU A 87 38.47 -19.73 -4.73
CA GLU A 87 39.42 -19.06 -3.87
C GLU A 87 39.86 -19.91 -2.65
N LYS A 88 39.29 -21.10 -2.44
CA LYS A 88 39.58 -21.97 -1.27
C LYS A 88 39.45 -21.25 0.09
N SER A 89 38.64 -20.21 0.17
CA SER A 89 38.48 -19.48 1.41
C SER A 89 37.35 -20.12 2.24
N THR A 90 37.70 -20.46 3.48
CA THR A 90 36.77 -21.06 4.45
C THR A 90 35.87 -19.96 5.02
N TYR A 91 34.89 -19.51 4.28
CA TYR A 91 33.84 -18.66 4.82
C TYR A 91 32.65 -19.52 5.26
N ALA A 92 32.46 -19.56 6.57
CA ALA A 92 31.33 -20.25 7.17
C ALA A 92 30.02 -19.58 6.80
N GLU A 93 29.02 -20.36 6.41
CA GLU A 93 27.61 -20.04 6.33
C GLU A 93 27.25 -18.78 5.51
N LEU A 94 27.37 -18.86 4.19
CA LEU A 94 26.64 -17.97 3.29
C LEU A 94 25.18 -18.42 3.21
N THR A 95 24.31 -17.58 3.72
CA THR A 95 22.88 -17.71 3.43
C THR A 95 22.52 -16.88 2.21
N PRO A 96 21.51 -17.24 1.40
CA PRO A 96 21.05 -16.46 0.25
C PRO A 96 20.76 -15.00 0.61
N GLU A 97 20.28 -14.74 1.83
CA GLU A 97 20.00 -13.40 2.35
C GLU A 97 21.25 -12.51 2.45
N ASN A 98 22.41 -13.13 2.74
CA ASN A 98 23.69 -12.42 2.86
C ASN A 98 24.43 -12.31 1.52
N ALA A 99 24.03 -13.06 0.50
CA ALA A 99 24.73 -13.11 -0.78
C ALA A 99 24.77 -11.74 -1.50
N VAL A 100 23.69 -10.98 -1.44
CA VAL A 100 23.59 -9.64 -2.03
C VAL A 100 24.54 -8.66 -1.32
N ILE A 101 24.60 -8.71 0.02
CA ILE A 101 25.51 -7.89 0.81
C ILE A 101 26.97 -8.27 0.51
N PHE A 102 27.24 -9.57 0.46
CA PHE A 102 28.56 -10.10 0.15
C PHE A 102 29.04 -9.66 -1.24
N ALA A 103 28.18 -9.81 -2.25
CA ALA A 103 28.49 -9.38 -3.61
C ALA A 103 28.78 -7.86 -3.73
N SER A 104 28.19 -7.04 -2.85
CA SER A 104 28.43 -5.59 -2.83
C SER A 104 29.75 -5.20 -2.17
N ILE A 105 30.28 -6.04 -1.27
CA ILE A 105 31.51 -5.76 -0.50
C ILE A 105 32.74 -6.22 -1.27
N TYR A 106 32.65 -7.30 -2.05
CA TYR A 106 33.80 -7.85 -2.79
C TYR A 106 33.97 -7.15 -4.16
N PRO A 107 35.11 -6.44 -4.38
CA PRO A 107 35.33 -5.69 -5.63
C PRO A 107 35.28 -6.54 -6.90
N GLU A 108 35.75 -7.77 -6.80
CA GLU A 108 35.80 -8.71 -7.93
C GLU A 108 34.38 -9.12 -8.35
N LEU A 109 33.51 -9.39 -7.40
CA LEU A 109 32.11 -9.73 -7.65
C LEU A 109 31.30 -8.50 -8.09
N SER A 110 31.56 -7.35 -7.47
CA SER A 110 30.89 -6.10 -7.84
C SER A 110 31.32 -5.55 -9.20
N SER A 111 32.47 -5.97 -9.72
CA SER A 111 32.92 -5.64 -11.08
C SER A 111 32.21 -6.45 -12.16
N SER A 112 31.58 -7.59 -11.80
CA SER A 112 30.76 -8.36 -12.70
C SER A 112 29.51 -7.57 -13.07
N GLU A 113 29.31 -7.28 -14.35
CA GLU A 113 28.15 -6.53 -14.84
C GLU A 113 26.83 -7.25 -14.52
N LEU A 114 26.84 -8.58 -14.52
CA LEU A 114 25.70 -9.39 -14.13
C LEU A 114 25.31 -9.17 -12.66
N VAL A 115 26.28 -9.31 -11.75
CA VAL A 115 26.05 -9.14 -10.30
C VAL A 115 25.60 -7.72 -9.99
N LYS A 116 26.28 -6.72 -10.57
CA LYS A 116 25.92 -5.31 -10.41
C LYS A 116 24.47 -5.06 -10.81
N ARG A 117 24.05 -5.57 -11.97
CA ARG A 117 22.69 -5.41 -12.46
C ARG A 117 21.66 -6.11 -11.56
N GLN A 118 21.96 -7.30 -11.04
CA GLN A 118 21.09 -8.01 -10.12
C GLN A 118 20.93 -7.25 -8.79
N VAL A 119 22.01 -6.68 -8.24
CA VAL A 119 21.98 -5.87 -7.03
C VAL A 119 21.17 -4.58 -7.25
N GLU A 120 21.29 -3.94 -8.40
CA GLU A 120 20.49 -2.76 -8.76
C GLU A 120 19.00 -3.09 -8.79
N ILE A 121 18.60 -4.17 -9.48
CA ILE A 121 17.19 -4.61 -9.55
C ILE A 121 16.67 -4.98 -8.15
N TYR A 122 17.47 -5.66 -7.35
CA TYR A 122 17.12 -5.99 -5.96
C TYR A 122 16.79 -4.74 -5.14
N ASN A 123 17.62 -3.70 -5.25
CA ASN A 123 17.40 -2.44 -4.56
C ASN A 123 16.16 -1.70 -5.09
N GLU A 124 15.87 -1.75 -6.39
CA GLU A 124 14.65 -1.20 -6.98
C GLU A 124 13.40 -1.89 -6.42
N TYR A 125 13.43 -3.22 -6.27
CA TYR A 125 12.33 -3.97 -5.68
C TYR A 125 12.13 -3.64 -4.20
N LEU A 126 13.21 -3.48 -3.42
CA LEU A 126 13.12 -3.01 -2.03
C LEU A 126 12.41 -1.66 -1.92
N VAL A 127 12.76 -0.71 -2.79
CA VAL A 127 12.11 0.61 -2.83
C VAL A 127 10.64 0.48 -3.22
N SER A 128 10.33 -0.38 -4.19
CA SER A 128 8.97 -0.62 -4.66
C SER A 128 8.10 -1.24 -3.57
N ILE A 129 8.60 -2.24 -2.85
CA ILE A 129 7.93 -2.85 -1.69
C ILE A 129 7.68 -1.81 -0.60
N LYS A 130 8.70 -1.01 -0.27
CA LYS A 130 8.56 0.09 0.70
C LYS A 130 7.44 1.05 0.30
N ASN A 131 7.39 1.44 -0.97
CA ASN A 131 6.35 2.34 -1.50
C ASN A 131 4.95 1.69 -1.41
N CYS A 132 4.81 0.41 -1.75
CA CYS A 132 3.54 -0.32 -1.59
C CYS A 132 3.12 -0.39 -0.11
N LYS A 133 4.05 -0.70 0.80
CA LYS A 133 3.79 -0.73 2.25
C LYS A 133 3.39 0.64 2.81
N LEU A 134 4.00 1.73 2.32
CA LEU A 134 3.60 3.11 2.69
C LEU A 134 2.18 3.44 2.20
N LYS A 135 1.83 3.03 0.97
CA LYS A 135 0.46 3.19 0.46
C LYS A 135 -0.54 2.37 1.28
N LEU A 136 -0.23 1.12 1.63
CA LEU A 136 -1.05 0.30 2.53
C LEU A 136 -1.23 0.94 3.91
N ALA A 137 -0.18 1.53 4.47
CA ALA A 137 -0.26 2.25 5.74
C ALA A 137 -1.21 3.46 5.67
N SER A 138 -1.24 4.18 4.54
CA SER A 138 -2.16 5.31 4.34
C SER A 138 -3.64 4.89 4.26
N ILE A 139 -3.91 3.64 3.94
CA ILE A 139 -5.28 3.09 3.85
C ILE A 139 -5.95 3.03 5.22
N SER A 140 -5.20 2.86 6.31
CA SER A 140 -5.74 2.91 7.67
C SER A 140 -6.46 4.22 7.94
N THR A 141 -5.93 5.34 7.42
CA THR A 141 -6.55 6.66 7.51
C THR A 141 -7.87 6.71 6.74
N ALA A 142 -7.91 6.16 5.51
CA ALA A 142 -9.15 6.11 4.72
C ALA A 142 -10.23 5.25 5.41
N LYS A 143 -9.86 4.11 5.99
CA LYS A 143 -10.75 3.28 6.80
C LYS A 143 -11.30 4.04 8.00
N TRP A 144 -10.45 4.79 8.71
CA TRP A 144 -10.87 5.60 9.84
C TRP A 144 -11.90 6.66 9.44
N TRP A 145 -11.68 7.34 8.32
CA TRP A 145 -12.64 8.30 7.77
C TRP A 145 -13.96 7.66 7.37
N LEU A 146 -13.93 6.45 6.84
CA LEU A 146 -15.12 5.75 6.37
C LEU A 146 -15.99 5.24 7.52
N TYR A 147 -15.39 4.52 8.50
CA TYR A 147 -16.14 3.80 9.56
C TYR A 147 -15.45 3.76 10.94
N PHE A 148 -14.65 4.76 11.29
CA PHE A 148 -13.93 4.85 12.56
C PHE A 148 -12.88 3.76 12.83
N GLY A 149 -12.26 3.22 11.81
CA GLY A 149 -10.97 2.54 11.94
C GLY A 149 -10.97 1.10 12.43
N HIS A 150 -12.07 0.39 12.32
CA HIS A 150 -12.11 -1.05 12.63
C HIS A 150 -12.22 -1.91 11.39
#